data_c1e3f7849ea843cbf77503a1e10a6c8b
#
_entry.id   c1e3f7849ea843cbf77503a1e10a6c8b
#
_cell.length_a   1.000
_cell.length_b   1.000
_cell.length_c   1.000
_cell.angle_alpha   90.00
_cell.angle_beta   90.00
_cell.angle_gamma   90.00
#
_symmetry.space_group_name_H-M   'P 1'
#
loop_
_entity.id
_entity.type
_entity.pdbx_description
1 polymer ?
#
loop_
_entity_poly.entity_id
_entity_poly.type
_entity_poly.pdbx_seq_one_letter_code
_entity_poly.pdbx_strand_id
1 'polypeptide(L)'
;MLTIGIDAGTSKWAVSVLEEYREKGKTKTEFKFETTILTKEVKKDMGALLNLIQDFNPDCIVFPSGYGLPLKKISELDDNDLFKISLKKESEKESLGIRKFLSEAKKRKFNGYVIPSVKQLPTVENFKKINVIDLGTSDKLCSVIYALSLSKNFKTENFILAEIGYGFNAFIKIYG
;
A
#
# COMPACT_ATOMS: atom_id res chain seq x y z
N MET A 1 11.46 -15.83 1.73
CA MET A 1 11.07 -14.72 0.82
C MET A 1 11.07 -13.44 1.62
N LEU A 2 11.78 -12.43 1.16
CA LEU A 2 11.84 -11.11 1.82
C LEU A 2 10.92 -10.14 1.08
N THR A 3 9.94 -9.61 1.79
CA THR A 3 8.93 -8.70 1.21
C THR A 3 8.98 -7.35 1.93
N ILE A 4 8.91 -6.26 1.18
CA ILE A 4 8.79 -4.91 1.73
C ILE A 4 7.40 -4.36 1.44
N GLY A 5 6.72 -3.89 2.48
CA GLY A 5 5.49 -3.09 2.38
C GLY A 5 5.77 -1.62 2.62
N ILE A 6 5.18 -0.75 1.82
CA ILE A 6 5.36 0.71 1.93
C ILE A 6 3.99 1.38 1.97
N ASP A 7 3.74 2.14 3.02
CA ASP A 7 2.56 3.00 3.16
C ASP A 7 2.97 4.48 3.08
N ALA A 8 2.34 5.22 2.17
CA ALA A 8 2.61 6.63 1.93
C ALA A 8 1.52 7.50 2.57
N GLY A 9 1.62 7.69 3.87
CA GLY A 9 0.67 8.50 4.61
C GLY A 9 0.89 10.02 4.45
N THR A 10 -0.11 10.80 4.85
CA THR A 10 -0.10 12.27 4.74
C THR A 10 1.02 12.91 5.58
N SER A 11 1.26 12.42 6.79
CA SER A 11 2.25 12.95 7.73
C SER A 11 3.54 12.13 7.76
N LYS A 12 3.45 10.82 7.56
CA LYS A 12 4.56 9.87 7.63
C LYS A 12 4.42 8.81 6.55
N TRP A 13 5.54 8.31 6.08
CA TRP A 13 5.64 7.07 5.33
C TRP A 13 6.10 5.97 6.25
N ALA A 14 5.48 4.80 6.15
CA ALA A 14 5.91 3.60 6.87
C ALA A 14 6.53 2.60 5.90
N VAL A 15 7.56 1.92 6.37
CA VAL A 15 8.24 0.83 5.66
C VAL A 15 8.35 -0.36 6.61
N SER A 16 7.85 -1.51 6.19
CA SER A 16 7.94 -2.77 6.93
C SER A 16 8.59 -3.83 6.06
N VAL A 17 9.55 -4.55 6.63
CA VAL A 17 10.25 -5.67 5.99
C VAL A 17 9.84 -6.95 6.68
N LEU A 18 9.27 -7.88 5.91
CA LEU A 18 8.83 -9.18 6.39
C LEU A 18 9.63 -10.30 5.72
N GLU A 19 10.04 -11.27 6.51
CA GLU A 19 10.59 -12.51 5.99
C GLU A 19 9.57 -13.63 6.15
N GLU A 20 9.27 -14.31 5.03
CA GLU A 20 8.52 -15.55 5.02
C GLU A 20 9.48 -16.73 4.86
N TYR A 21 9.40 -17.69 5.75
CA TYR A 21 10.20 -18.91 5.73
C TYR A 21 9.36 -20.14 6.11
N ARG A 22 9.87 -21.32 5.79
CA ARG A 22 9.23 -22.59 6.17
C ARG A 22 9.93 -23.21 7.36
N GLU A 23 9.17 -23.55 8.39
CA GLU A 23 9.64 -24.28 9.54
C GLU A 23 8.68 -25.43 9.86
N LYS A 24 9.20 -26.65 9.92
CA LYS A 24 8.41 -27.89 10.21
C LYS A 24 7.16 -28.02 9.33
N GLY A 25 7.30 -27.70 8.03
CA GLY A 25 6.22 -27.78 7.04
C GLY A 25 5.17 -26.65 7.10
N LYS A 26 5.31 -25.70 8.03
CA LYS A 26 4.44 -24.52 8.14
C LYS A 26 5.13 -23.28 7.65
N THR A 27 4.40 -22.43 6.94
CA THR A 27 4.86 -21.07 6.61
C THR A 27 4.80 -20.20 7.86
N LYS A 28 5.88 -19.50 8.14
CA LYS A 28 6.00 -18.49 9.19
C LYS A 28 6.40 -17.16 8.60
N THR A 29 5.95 -16.10 9.22
CA THR A 29 6.26 -14.72 8.84
C THR A 29 6.85 -13.99 10.05
N GLU A 30 7.93 -13.27 9.84
CA GLU A 30 8.63 -12.49 10.88
C GLU A 30 8.89 -11.08 10.38
N PHE A 31 8.65 -10.08 11.23
CA PHE A 31 9.06 -8.71 10.99
C PHE A 31 10.57 -8.58 11.21
N LYS A 32 11.30 -8.18 10.19
CA LYS A 32 12.77 -7.96 10.26
C LYS A 32 13.13 -6.51 10.52
N PHE A 33 12.30 -5.59 10.03
CA PHE A 33 12.55 -4.16 10.15
C PHE A 33 11.26 -3.38 10.00
N GLU A 34 11.13 -2.31 10.78
CA GLU A 34 10.06 -1.33 10.63
C GLU A 34 10.60 0.07 10.88
N THR A 35 10.16 1.02 10.09
CA THR A 35 10.47 2.43 10.31
C THR A 35 9.37 3.34 9.79
N THR A 36 9.33 4.55 10.33
CA THR A 36 8.49 5.63 9.82
C THR A 36 9.34 6.87 9.55
N ILE A 37 9.12 7.50 8.39
CA ILE A 37 9.86 8.68 7.92
C ILE A 37 8.84 9.79 7.69
N LEU A 38 9.13 11.01 8.12
CA LEU A 38 8.23 12.13 7.87
C LEU A 38 8.06 12.37 6.36
N THR A 39 6.84 12.58 5.92
CA THR A 39 6.53 12.80 4.49
C THR A 39 7.32 13.96 3.89
N LYS A 40 7.59 15.02 4.67
CA LYS A 40 8.44 16.14 4.25
C LYS A 40 9.89 15.72 3.96
N GLU A 41 10.42 14.75 4.73
CA GLU A 41 11.78 14.22 4.56
C GLU A 41 11.87 13.32 3.33
N VAL A 42 10.88 12.43 3.14
CA VAL A 42 10.78 11.64 1.92
C VAL A 42 10.70 12.53 0.67
N LYS A 43 9.93 13.62 0.71
CA LYS A 43 9.85 14.57 -0.40
C LYS A 43 11.17 15.30 -0.66
N LYS A 44 11.94 15.59 0.39
CA LYS A 44 13.24 16.25 0.31
C LYS A 44 14.30 15.32 -0.27
N ASP A 45 14.36 14.10 0.21
CA ASP A 45 15.32 13.07 -0.24
C ASP A 45 14.65 11.71 -0.42
N MET A 46 14.00 11.57 -1.55
CA MET A 46 13.41 10.28 -1.96
C MET A 46 14.47 9.23 -2.28
N GLY A 47 15.67 9.67 -2.66
CA GLY A 47 16.79 8.79 -2.97
C GLY A 47 17.21 7.96 -1.76
N ALA A 48 17.25 8.56 -0.56
CA ALA A 48 17.58 7.85 0.67
C ALA A 48 16.60 6.70 0.95
N LEU A 49 15.29 6.93 0.80
CA LEU A 49 14.28 5.86 0.96
C LEU A 49 14.47 4.74 -0.07
N LEU A 50 14.71 5.09 -1.33
CA LEU A 50 14.93 4.10 -2.39
C LEU A 50 16.21 3.29 -2.18
N ASN A 51 17.26 3.91 -1.64
CA ASN A 51 18.49 3.22 -1.28
C ASN A 51 18.26 2.26 -0.10
N LEU A 52 17.58 2.71 0.96
CA LEU A 52 17.20 1.85 2.08
C LEU A 52 16.44 0.60 1.61
N ILE A 53 15.48 0.74 0.70
CA ILE A 53 14.74 -0.38 0.12
C ILE A 53 15.68 -1.31 -0.65
N GLN A 54 16.59 -0.77 -1.43
CA GLN A 54 17.53 -1.51 -2.26
C GLN A 54 18.53 -2.31 -1.42
N ASP A 55 18.97 -1.77 -0.29
CA ASP A 55 19.94 -2.40 0.61
C ASP A 55 19.42 -3.70 1.23
N PHE A 56 18.10 -3.83 1.41
CA PHE A 56 17.46 -5.08 1.83
C PHE A 56 17.44 -6.14 0.73
N ASN A 57 17.63 -5.80 -0.53
CA ASN A 57 17.55 -6.71 -1.67
C ASN A 57 16.27 -7.58 -1.64
N PRO A 58 15.07 -7.00 -1.60
CA PRO A 58 13.83 -7.74 -1.40
C PRO A 58 13.44 -8.58 -2.61
N ASP A 59 12.83 -9.73 -2.35
CA ASP A 59 12.25 -10.58 -3.39
C ASP A 59 11.01 -9.92 -4.02
N CYS A 60 10.25 -9.15 -3.23
CA CYS A 60 9.05 -8.45 -3.68
C CYS A 60 8.82 -7.17 -2.88
N ILE A 61 8.28 -6.15 -3.54
CA ILE A 61 7.86 -4.90 -2.91
C ILE A 61 6.37 -4.66 -3.17
N VAL A 62 5.63 -4.35 -2.10
CA VAL A 62 4.25 -3.84 -2.19
C VAL A 62 4.32 -2.32 -2.09
N PHE A 63 4.06 -1.66 -3.22
CA PHE A 63 4.17 -0.21 -3.34
C PHE A 63 2.91 0.51 -2.85
N PRO A 64 3.05 1.76 -2.37
CA PRO A 64 1.91 2.59 -2.02
C PRO A 64 1.05 2.82 -3.26
N SER A 65 -0.21 2.49 -3.17
CA SER A 65 -1.11 2.43 -4.33
C SER A 65 -2.25 3.45 -4.28
N GLY A 66 -2.37 4.23 -3.20
CA GLY A 66 -3.38 5.27 -3.06
C GLY A 66 -4.79 4.77 -3.40
N TYR A 67 -5.42 5.36 -4.44
CA TYR A 67 -6.76 4.96 -4.92
C TYR A 67 -6.79 3.62 -5.66
N GLY A 68 -5.65 2.97 -5.78
CA GLY A 68 -5.50 1.60 -6.28
C GLY A 68 -5.65 1.43 -7.79
N LEU A 69 -5.12 0.30 -8.21
CA LEU A 69 -5.31 -0.29 -9.54
C LEU A 69 -5.63 -1.78 -9.36
N PRO A 70 -6.13 -2.48 -10.37
CA PRO A 70 -5.97 -3.94 -10.40
C PRO A 70 -4.51 -4.30 -10.14
N LEU A 71 -4.26 -5.46 -9.53
CA LEU A 71 -2.90 -5.90 -9.24
C LEU A 71 -2.01 -5.78 -10.49
N LYS A 72 -0.98 -4.94 -10.40
CA LYS A 72 -0.13 -4.61 -11.55
C LYS A 72 1.34 -4.46 -11.14
N LYS A 73 2.25 -4.99 -11.96
CA LYS A 73 3.69 -4.82 -11.73
C LYS A 73 4.12 -3.37 -11.88
N ILE A 74 5.07 -2.93 -11.06
CA ILE A 74 5.64 -1.58 -11.15
C ILE A 74 6.23 -1.29 -12.54
N SER A 75 6.83 -2.29 -13.21
CA SER A 75 7.39 -2.18 -14.55
C SER A 75 6.37 -1.87 -15.64
N GLU A 76 5.11 -2.22 -15.41
CA GLU A 76 4.01 -2.09 -16.38
C GLU A 76 3.22 -0.79 -16.22
N LEU A 77 3.49 0.01 -15.19
CA LEU A 77 2.76 1.26 -14.96
C LEU A 77 3.01 2.27 -16.06
N ASP A 78 1.96 2.91 -16.53
CA ASP A 78 2.01 4.06 -17.42
C ASP A 78 1.58 5.36 -16.71
N ASP A 79 1.58 6.48 -17.42
CA ASP A 79 1.21 7.79 -16.86
C ASP A 79 -0.26 7.86 -16.44
N ASN A 80 -1.16 7.14 -17.14
CA ASN A 80 -2.57 7.06 -16.80
C ASN A 80 -2.76 6.26 -15.50
N ASP A 81 -2.00 5.20 -15.30
CA ASP A 81 -1.99 4.44 -14.05
C ASP A 81 -1.52 5.31 -12.89
N LEU A 82 -0.43 6.05 -13.06
CA LEU A 82 0.09 6.98 -12.06
C LEU A 82 -0.91 8.09 -11.72
N PHE A 83 -1.67 8.56 -12.72
CA PHE A 83 -2.77 9.49 -12.48
C PHE A 83 -3.89 8.85 -11.65
N LYS A 84 -4.34 7.64 -12.01
CA LYS A 84 -5.40 6.92 -11.29
C LYS A 84 -5.05 6.62 -9.83
N ILE A 85 -3.80 6.33 -9.55
CA ILE A 85 -3.29 6.09 -8.19
C ILE A 85 -3.38 7.35 -7.33
N SER A 86 -3.00 8.51 -7.87
CA SER A 86 -2.85 9.75 -7.12
C SER A 86 -4.00 10.73 -7.27
N LEU A 87 -4.82 10.60 -8.33
CA LEU A 87 -5.82 11.55 -8.83
C LEU A 87 -5.26 12.97 -9.04
N LYS A 88 -3.94 13.09 -9.22
CA LYS A 88 -3.24 14.36 -9.39
C LYS A 88 -2.41 14.35 -10.68
N LYS A 89 -2.39 15.50 -11.35
CA LYS A 89 -1.53 15.73 -12.51
C LYS A 89 -0.09 15.99 -12.06
N GLU A 90 0.86 15.78 -12.95
CA GLU A 90 2.30 15.98 -12.65
C GLU A 90 2.63 17.42 -12.22
N SER A 91 1.87 18.39 -12.71
CA SER A 91 2.03 19.82 -12.42
C SER A 91 1.55 20.23 -11.01
N GLU A 92 0.86 19.37 -10.28
CA GLU A 92 0.29 19.72 -8.97
C GLU A 92 1.34 19.53 -7.86
N LYS A 93 1.78 20.65 -7.26
CA LYS A 93 2.87 20.72 -6.26
C LYS A 93 2.59 19.98 -4.94
N GLU A 94 1.35 19.69 -4.62
CA GLU A 94 0.95 19.11 -3.31
C GLU A 94 0.75 17.59 -3.32
N SER A 95 1.34 16.87 -4.26
CA SER A 95 1.27 15.40 -4.23
C SER A 95 2.05 14.84 -3.02
N LEU A 96 1.58 13.72 -2.45
CA LEU A 96 2.26 12.97 -1.38
C LEU A 96 3.63 12.40 -1.83
N GLY A 97 4.03 12.67 -3.06
CA GLY A 97 5.25 12.13 -3.66
C GLY A 97 5.11 10.73 -4.25
N ILE A 98 3.93 10.09 -4.11
CA ILE A 98 3.69 8.71 -4.57
C ILE A 98 4.01 8.56 -6.06
N ARG A 99 3.53 9.47 -6.93
CA ARG A 99 3.79 9.41 -8.37
C ARG A 99 5.28 9.42 -8.69
N LYS A 100 6.03 10.36 -8.10
CA LYS A 100 7.48 10.46 -8.26
C LYS A 100 8.19 9.21 -7.75
N PHE A 101 7.77 8.72 -6.58
CA PHE A 101 8.33 7.51 -5.97
C PHE A 101 8.15 6.29 -6.88
N LEU A 102 6.94 6.05 -7.39
CA LEU A 102 6.65 4.93 -8.28
C LEU A 102 7.43 5.05 -9.61
N SER A 103 7.55 6.26 -10.15
CA SER A 103 8.35 6.51 -11.37
C SER A 103 9.83 6.19 -11.15
N GLU A 104 10.41 6.62 -10.02
CA GLU A 104 11.81 6.32 -9.69
C GLU A 104 12.02 4.83 -9.37
N ALA A 105 11.09 4.19 -8.66
CA ALA A 105 11.12 2.75 -8.39
C ALA A 105 11.09 1.93 -9.70
N LYS A 106 10.27 2.34 -10.67
CA LYS A 106 10.24 1.74 -12.01
C LYS A 106 11.58 1.90 -12.74
N LYS A 107 12.20 3.09 -12.70
CA LYS A 107 13.52 3.34 -13.31
C LYS A 107 14.62 2.47 -12.70
N ARG A 108 14.56 2.24 -11.38
CA ARG A 108 15.49 1.35 -10.66
C ARG A 108 15.20 -0.14 -10.90
N LYS A 109 14.15 -0.47 -11.66
CA LYS A 109 13.75 -1.86 -11.98
C LYS A 109 13.46 -2.70 -10.75
N PHE A 110 12.90 -2.12 -9.70
CA PHE A 110 12.47 -2.87 -8.54
C PHE A 110 11.43 -3.93 -8.92
N ASN A 111 11.50 -5.09 -8.27
CA ASN A 111 10.50 -6.13 -8.40
C ASN A 111 9.36 -5.89 -7.40
N GLY A 112 8.16 -5.63 -7.87
CA GLY A 112 7.03 -5.41 -6.97
C GLY A 112 5.76 -4.99 -7.69
N TYR A 113 4.74 -4.72 -6.88
CA TYR A 113 3.37 -4.52 -7.35
C TYR A 113 2.71 -3.32 -6.69
N VAL A 114 1.85 -2.64 -7.43
CA VAL A 114 0.77 -1.83 -6.90
C VAL A 114 -0.44 -2.72 -6.69
N ILE A 115 -1.21 -2.45 -5.64
CA ILE A 115 -2.31 -3.31 -5.18
C ILE A 115 -3.67 -2.62 -5.34
N PRO A 116 -4.77 -3.39 -5.38
CA PRO A 116 -6.12 -2.85 -5.40
C PRO A 116 -6.44 -1.99 -4.18
N SER A 117 -7.39 -1.08 -4.36
CA SER A 117 -8.16 -0.46 -3.27
C SER A 117 -9.56 -1.07 -3.22
N VAL A 118 -10.40 -0.57 -2.34
CA VAL A 118 -11.80 -1.00 -2.21
C VAL A 118 -12.57 -0.88 -3.54
N LYS A 119 -12.27 0.12 -4.35
CA LYS A 119 -12.89 0.34 -5.67
C LYS A 119 -12.74 -0.85 -6.62
N GLN A 120 -11.66 -1.59 -6.57
CA GLN A 120 -11.40 -2.70 -7.47
C GLN A 120 -12.05 -4.01 -7.01
N LEU A 121 -12.59 -4.08 -5.81
CA LEU A 121 -13.24 -5.28 -5.31
C LEU A 121 -14.50 -5.63 -6.14
N PRO A 122 -14.68 -6.89 -6.56
CA PRO A 122 -15.86 -7.30 -7.32
C PRO A 122 -17.14 -7.25 -6.50
N THR A 123 -17.04 -7.32 -5.17
CA THR A 123 -18.16 -7.27 -4.24
C THR A 123 -18.71 -5.85 -4.01
N VAL A 124 -17.98 -4.82 -4.45
CA VAL A 124 -18.45 -3.42 -4.36
C VAL A 124 -19.32 -3.11 -5.57
N GLU A 125 -20.54 -2.65 -5.32
CA GLU A 125 -21.50 -2.28 -6.35
C GLU A 125 -21.01 -1.10 -7.20
N ASN A 126 -21.29 -1.15 -8.51
CA ASN A 126 -20.74 -0.17 -9.46
C ASN A 126 -21.11 1.28 -9.17
N PHE A 127 -22.32 1.54 -8.66
CA PHE A 127 -22.75 2.91 -8.33
C PHE A 127 -21.95 3.51 -7.17
N LYS A 128 -21.45 2.67 -6.23
CA LYS A 128 -20.57 3.12 -5.14
C LYS A 128 -19.17 3.48 -5.64
N LYS A 129 -18.73 2.88 -6.74
CA LYS A 129 -17.39 3.11 -7.32
C LYS A 129 -17.23 4.48 -8.00
N ILE A 130 -18.30 5.23 -8.15
CA ILE A 130 -18.28 6.59 -8.73
C ILE A 130 -17.55 7.56 -7.80
N ASN A 131 -17.79 7.46 -6.49
CA ASN A 131 -17.11 8.28 -5.50
C ASN A 131 -15.84 7.58 -4.99
N VAL A 132 -14.76 7.74 -5.75
CA VAL A 132 -13.47 7.09 -5.45
C VAL A 132 -12.86 7.58 -4.15
N ILE A 133 -13.12 8.83 -3.77
CA ILE A 133 -12.50 9.48 -2.60
C ILE A 133 -13.00 8.83 -1.29
N ASP A 134 -14.29 8.50 -1.23
CA ASP A 134 -14.90 7.98 -0.01
C ASP A 134 -14.88 6.45 0.10
N LEU A 135 -14.40 5.75 -0.93
CA LEU A 135 -14.41 4.28 -0.95
C LEU A 135 -13.28 3.61 -0.17
N GLY A 136 -12.29 4.35 0.29
CA GLY A 136 -11.12 3.78 0.94
C GLY A 136 -10.01 3.37 -0.04
N THR A 137 -8.83 3.80 0.32
CA THR A 137 -7.58 3.60 -0.41
C THR A 137 -6.98 2.20 -0.17
N SER A 138 -5.90 1.86 -0.82
CA SER A 138 -5.27 0.51 -0.74
C SER A 138 -4.81 0.15 0.68
N ASP A 139 -4.36 1.13 1.46
CA ASP A 139 -3.99 0.94 2.86
C ASP A 139 -5.17 0.43 3.70
N LYS A 140 -6.40 0.92 3.43
CA LYS A 140 -7.61 0.45 4.12
C LYS A 140 -7.90 -1.02 3.81
N LEU A 141 -7.68 -1.44 2.55
CA LEU A 141 -7.80 -2.84 2.19
C LEU A 141 -6.74 -3.71 2.89
N CYS A 142 -5.50 -3.22 2.97
CA CYS A 142 -4.43 -3.91 3.71
C CYS A 142 -4.76 -4.07 5.19
N SER A 143 -5.28 -3.04 5.85
CA SER A 143 -5.68 -3.09 7.25
C SER A 143 -6.79 -4.12 7.50
N VAL A 144 -7.77 -4.20 6.60
CA VAL A 144 -8.82 -5.24 6.67
C VAL A 144 -8.21 -6.63 6.54
N ILE A 145 -7.34 -6.86 5.54
CA ILE A 145 -6.71 -8.15 5.33
C ILE A 145 -5.85 -8.53 6.54
N TYR A 146 -5.11 -7.57 7.10
CA TYR A 146 -4.31 -7.79 8.30
C TYR A 146 -5.20 -8.16 9.50
N ALA A 147 -6.28 -7.43 9.77
CA ALA A 147 -7.22 -7.74 10.83
C ALA A 147 -7.82 -9.14 10.67
N LEU A 148 -8.21 -9.51 9.44
CA LEU A 148 -8.72 -10.85 9.13
C LEU A 148 -7.65 -11.94 9.35
N SER A 149 -6.38 -11.66 9.08
CA SER A 149 -5.29 -12.61 9.31
C SER A 149 -5.04 -12.95 10.77
N LEU A 150 -5.44 -12.06 11.68
CA LEU A 150 -5.35 -12.27 13.12
C LEU A 150 -6.53 -13.08 13.66
N SER A 151 -7.61 -13.22 12.89
CA SER A 151 -8.81 -13.97 13.28
C SER A 151 -8.63 -15.47 13.03
N LYS A 152 -9.13 -16.29 13.95
CA LYS A 152 -9.20 -17.76 13.77
C LYS A 152 -10.34 -18.19 12.84
N ASN A 153 -11.41 -17.39 12.77
CA ASN A 153 -12.65 -17.72 12.07
C ASN A 153 -13.14 -16.54 11.21
N PHE A 154 -12.27 -15.97 10.39
CA PHE A 154 -12.58 -14.79 9.58
C PHE A 154 -13.83 -14.90 8.72
N LYS A 155 -14.28 -16.14 8.37
CA LYS A 155 -15.48 -16.39 7.56
C LYS A 155 -16.79 -16.17 8.32
N THR A 156 -16.75 -16.04 9.64
CA THR A 156 -17.96 -15.93 10.48
C THR A 156 -17.90 -14.73 11.41
N GLU A 157 -16.82 -14.00 11.42
CA GLU A 157 -16.67 -12.83 12.30
C GLU A 157 -17.27 -11.58 11.67
N ASN A 158 -17.98 -10.82 12.51
CA ASN A 158 -18.48 -9.50 12.18
C ASN A 158 -17.80 -8.49 13.08
N PHE A 159 -17.14 -7.50 12.49
CA PHE A 159 -16.48 -6.44 13.24
C PHE A 159 -16.45 -5.12 12.48
N ILE A 160 -16.13 -4.07 13.21
CA ILE A 160 -15.88 -2.75 12.63
C ILE A 160 -14.39 -2.44 12.85
N LEU A 161 -13.67 -2.19 11.77
CA LEU A 161 -12.32 -1.66 11.81
C LEU A 161 -12.41 -0.13 11.76
N ALA A 162 -11.86 0.53 12.79
CA ALA A 162 -11.72 1.97 12.82
C ALA A 162 -10.26 2.35 12.62
N GLU A 163 -9.96 3.09 11.56
CA GLU A 163 -8.65 3.72 11.35
C GLU A 163 -8.75 5.21 11.62
N ILE A 164 -8.01 5.67 12.60
CA ILE A 164 -7.98 7.08 13.01
C ILE A 164 -6.67 7.69 12.52
N GLY A 165 -6.76 8.47 11.44
CA GLY A 165 -5.61 9.08 10.78
C GLY A 165 -5.53 10.59 10.99
N TYR A 166 -4.40 11.18 10.60
CA TYR A 166 -4.18 12.62 10.66
C TYR A 166 -5.05 13.39 9.65
N GLY A 167 -5.21 12.85 8.44
CA GLY A 167 -5.92 13.54 7.36
C GLY A 167 -7.41 13.19 7.27
N PHE A 168 -7.78 11.97 7.65
CA PHE A 168 -9.17 11.49 7.67
C PHE A 168 -9.28 10.21 8.49
N ASN A 169 -10.52 9.86 8.87
CA ASN A 169 -10.85 8.64 9.58
C ASN A 169 -11.65 7.72 8.66
N ALA A 170 -11.47 6.42 8.82
CA ALA A 170 -12.24 5.41 8.11
C ALA A 170 -12.88 4.42 9.07
N PHE A 171 -14.14 4.06 8.82
CA PHE A 171 -14.87 3.03 9.53
C PHE A 171 -15.29 1.98 8.53
N ILE A 172 -14.76 0.78 8.67
CA ILE A 172 -14.93 -0.32 7.71
C ILE A 172 -15.68 -1.45 8.42
N LYS A 173 -16.88 -1.75 7.94
CA LYS A 173 -17.68 -2.84 8.45
C LYS A 173 -17.39 -4.11 7.66
N ILE A 174 -17.03 -5.17 8.34
CA ILE A 174 -16.71 -6.48 7.78
C ILE A 174 -17.81 -7.45 8.22
N TYR A 175 -18.29 -8.25 7.25
CA TYR A 175 -19.23 -9.33 7.46
C TYR A 175 -18.55 -10.63 7.03
N GLY A 176 -18.61 -11.64 7.91
CA GLY A 176 -18.17 -12.99 7.64
C GLY A 176 -19.17 -13.79 6.80
#